data_8e84c71c3eefa2ed45ad45edc203e73d
#
_entry.id   8e84c71c3eefa2ed45ad45edc203e73d
#
_cell.length_a   1.000
_cell.length_b   1.000
_cell.length_c   1.000
_cell.angle_alpha   90.00
_cell.angle_beta   90.00
_cell.angle_gamma   90.00
#
_symmetry.space_group_name_H-M   'P 1'
#
loop_
_entity.id
_entity.type
_entity.pdbx_description
1 polymer ?
#
loop_
_entity_poly.entity_id
_entity_poly.type
_entity_poly.pdbx_seq_one_letter_code
_entity_poly.pdbx_strand_id
1 'polypeptide(L)'
;MKRLILSLLAMVSASILSMAATPANFPGGKAAEKEYIAKNMVYPERAKENGIEGVVGVVFTIKADGSIGNIKIKRMVDPDLEAEAIRLAKSMPRWTPADDGGSPVESTAEMEISFSLEE
;
A
#
# COMPACT_ATOMS: atom_id res chain seq x y z
N MET A 1 33.28 12.59 -34.22
CA MET A 1 32.75 13.79 -33.71
C MET A 1 31.28 13.74 -33.50
N LYS A 2 30.56 13.53 -34.52
CA LYS A 2 29.11 13.50 -34.43
C LYS A 2 28.59 12.44 -33.52
N ARG A 3 29.33 11.37 -33.40
CA ARG A 3 28.90 10.28 -32.58
C ARG A 3 28.70 10.63 -31.11
N LEU A 4 29.46 11.59 -30.68
CA LEU A 4 29.37 11.99 -29.27
C LEU A 4 27.99 12.51 -28.91
N ILE A 5 27.40 13.20 -29.85
CA ILE A 5 26.10 13.78 -29.60
C ILE A 5 25.07 12.71 -29.43
N LEU A 6 25.19 11.64 -30.18
CA LEU A 6 24.23 10.55 -30.07
C LEU A 6 24.28 9.90 -28.69
N SER A 7 25.47 9.78 -28.15
CA SER A 7 25.62 9.20 -26.84
C SER A 7 24.87 9.98 -25.80
N LEU A 8 24.94 11.26 -25.90
CA LEU A 8 24.28 12.11 -24.93
C LEU A 8 22.79 11.94 -24.93
N LEU A 9 22.23 11.81 -26.11
CA LEU A 9 20.78 11.59 -26.22
C LEU A 9 20.35 10.34 -25.52
N ALA A 10 21.13 9.29 -25.67
CA ALA A 10 20.77 8.04 -25.05
C ALA A 10 20.73 8.15 -23.53
N MET A 11 21.65 8.90 -22.98
CA MET A 11 21.69 9.06 -21.55
C MET A 11 20.50 9.84 -21.02
N VAL A 12 20.09 10.83 -21.76
CA VAL A 12 18.95 11.61 -21.36
C VAL A 12 17.70 10.74 -21.27
N SER A 13 17.55 9.84 -22.21
CA SER A 13 16.42 8.92 -22.20
C SER A 13 16.41 8.08 -20.93
N ALA A 14 17.54 7.57 -20.56
CA ALA A 14 17.62 6.74 -19.37
C ALA A 14 17.23 7.52 -18.13
N SER A 15 17.65 8.75 -18.05
CA SER A 15 17.29 9.58 -16.90
C SER A 15 15.80 9.77 -16.78
N ILE A 16 15.17 10.02 -17.91
CA ILE A 16 13.73 10.26 -17.89
C ILE A 16 12.99 9.04 -17.36
N LEU A 17 13.42 7.86 -17.79
CA LEU A 17 12.77 6.65 -17.35
C LEU A 17 12.86 6.46 -15.84
N SER A 18 14.00 6.74 -15.27
CA SER A 18 14.17 6.52 -13.84
C SER A 18 13.35 7.48 -13.01
N MET A 19 12.92 8.59 -13.58
CA MET A 19 12.14 9.57 -12.86
C MET A 19 10.65 9.45 -13.07
N ALA A 20 10.23 8.55 -13.96
CA ALA A 20 8.84 8.51 -14.39
C ALA A 20 7.90 7.88 -13.38
N ALA A 21 8.37 6.90 -12.63
CA ALA A 21 7.48 6.12 -11.79
C ALA A 21 7.53 6.56 -10.33
N THR A 22 6.37 6.83 -9.78
CA THR A 22 6.21 7.15 -8.37
C THR A 22 5.20 6.18 -7.80
N PRO A 23 5.50 5.50 -6.68
CA PRO A 23 4.55 4.53 -6.13
C PRO A 23 3.35 5.22 -5.50
N ALA A 24 2.27 4.47 -5.38
CA ALA A 24 1.09 4.95 -4.68
C ALA A 24 1.41 5.13 -3.21
N ASN A 25 0.67 6.02 -2.56
CA ASN A 25 0.95 6.34 -1.17
C ASN A 25 -0.32 6.67 -0.43
N PHE A 26 -0.38 6.28 0.85
CA PHE A 26 -1.47 6.67 1.71
C PHE A 26 -1.46 8.20 1.88
N PRO A 27 -2.62 8.86 1.97
CA PRO A 27 -2.64 10.32 2.15
C PRO A 27 -1.86 10.70 3.41
N GLY A 28 -0.83 11.49 3.25
CA GLY A 28 0.04 11.86 4.35
C GLY A 28 1.21 10.93 4.57
N GLY A 29 1.32 9.87 3.78
CA GLY A 29 2.49 8.99 3.80
C GLY A 29 2.39 7.84 4.78
N LYS A 30 3.50 7.15 4.95
CA LYS A 30 3.55 5.94 5.76
C LYS A 30 3.19 6.16 7.22
N ALA A 31 3.63 7.28 7.78
CA ALA A 31 3.31 7.59 9.16
C ALA A 31 1.81 7.78 9.36
N ALA A 32 1.16 8.45 8.41
CA ALA A 32 -0.28 8.65 8.49
C ALA A 32 -1.03 7.33 8.32
N GLU A 33 -0.50 6.44 7.50
CA GLU A 33 -1.07 5.12 7.32
C GLU A 33 -1.05 4.33 8.62
N LYS A 34 0.08 4.34 9.30
CA LYS A 34 0.21 3.64 10.58
C LYS A 34 -0.73 4.22 11.62
N GLU A 35 -0.85 5.52 11.65
CA GLU A 35 -1.74 6.18 12.59
C GLU A 35 -3.19 5.82 12.29
N TYR A 36 -3.56 5.76 11.03
CA TYR A 36 -4.92 5.40 10.65
C TYR A 36 -5.25 3.99 11.13
N ILE A 37 -4.33 3.06 10.94
CA ILE A 37 -4.54 1.70 11.38
C ILE A 37 -4.69 1.63 12.88
N ALA A 38 -3.79 2.27 13.62
CA ALA A 38 -3.83 2.25 15.08
C ALA A 38 -5.12 2.84 15.61
N LYS A 39 -5.62 3.87 14.97
CA LYS A 39 -6.78 4.59 15.43
C LYS A 39 -8.10 3.90 15.12
N ASN A 40 -8.15 3.17 14.01
CA ASN A 40 -9.39 2.60 13.52
C ASN A 40 -9.50 1.09 13.66
N MET A 41 -8.42 0.42 14.04
CA MET A 41 -8.44 -1.02 14.18
C MET A 41 -9.26 -1.42 15.41
N VAL A 42 -10.09 -2.46 15.22
CA VAL A 42 -10.86 -3.03 16.32
C VAL A 42 -10.39 -4.47 16.48
N TYR A 43 -9.89 -4.79 17.67
CA TYR A 43 -9.44 -6.15 17.93
C TYR A 43 -10.65 -7.05 18.01
N PRO A 44 -10.77 -8.09 17.19
CA PRO A 44 -11.95 -8.96 17.24
C PRO A 44 -12.08 -9.63 18.60
N GLU A 45 -13.30 -9.62 19.13
CA GLU A 45 -13.55 -10.09 20.48
C GLU A 45 -13.11 -11.53 20.70
N ARG A 46 -13.45 -12.40 19.76
CA ARG A 46 -13.13 -13.81 19.91
C ARG A 46 -11.62 -14.04 19.85
N ALA A 47 -10.93 -13.33 18.98
CA ALA A 47 -9.48 -13.44 18.91
C ALA A 47 -8.84 -12.96 20.21
N LYS A 48 -9.38 -11.88 20.74
CA LYS A 48 -8.87 -11.31 21.99
C LYS A 48 -9.04 -12.30 23.14
N GLU A 49 -10.23 -12.92 23.23
CA GLU A 49 -10.51 -13.87 24.29
C GLU A 49 -9.62 -15.09 24.23
N ASN A 50 -9.23 -15.49 23.02
CA ASN A 50 -8.39 -16.67 22.83
C ASN A 50 -6.91 -16.35 22.75
N GLY A 51 -6.54 -15.09 22.98
CA GLY A 51 -5.15 -14.70 22.99
C GLY A 51 -4.46 -14.78 21.61
N ILE A 52 -5.22 -14.59 20.54
CA ILE A 52 -4.67 -14.74 19.21
C ILE A 52 -4.03 -13.43 18.74
N GLU A 53 -2.76 -13.50 18.39
CA GLU A 53 -1.98 -12.36 17.93
C GLU A 53 -1.29 -12.70 16.62
N GLY A 54 -0.84 -11.68 15.92
CA GLY A 54 -0.07 -11.90 14.71
C GLY A 54 -0.14 -10.73 13.77
N VAL A 55 0.56 -10.87 12.65
CA VAL A 55 0.60 -9.83 11.62
C VAL A 55 -0.12 -10.35 10.38
N VAL A 56 -1.18 -9.67 10.00
CA VAL A 56 -1.94 -10.01 8.80
C VAL A 56 -1.43 -9.17 7.65
N GLY A 57 -1.10 -9.81 6.54
CA GLY A 57 -0.65 -9.10 5.34
C GLY A 57 -1.79 -8.99 4.35
N VAL A 58 -2.01 -7.79 3.83
CA VAL A 58 -3.08 -7.52 2.89
C VAL A 58 -2.47 -6.92 1.63
N VAL A 59 -2.94 -7.36 0.49
CA VAL A 59 -2.52 -6.80 -0.79
C VAL A 59 -3.77 -6.32 -1.52
N PHE A 60 -3.66 -5.18 -2.17
CA PHE A 60 -4.81 -4.61 -2.86
C PHE A 60 -4.35 -3.75 -4.02
N THR A 61 -5.31 -3.38 -4.86
CA THR A 61 -5.06 -2.55 -6.03
C THR A 61 -5.42 -1.11 -5.69
N ILE A 62 -4.53 -0.18 -6.05
CA ILE A 62 -4.82 1.25 -6.01
C ILE A 62 -5.10 1.67 -7.44
N LYS A 63 -6.33 2.05 -7.71
CA LYS A 63 -6.71 2.44 -9.06
C LYS A 63 -6.19 3.82 -9.39
N ALA A 64 -6.27 4.19 -10.67
CA ALA A 64 -5.74 5.47 -11.11
C ALA A 64 -6.40 6.65 -10.40
N ASP A 65 -7.62 6.48 -9.91
CA ASP A 65 -8.30 7.54 -9.17
C ASP A 65 -8.05 7.46 -7.67
N GLY A 66 -7.19 6.55 -7.23
CA GLY A 66 -6.86 6.41 -5.81
C GLY A 66 -7.75 5.47 -5.04
N SER A 67 -8.81 4.97 -5.64
CA SER A 67 -9.71 4.06 -4.94
C SER A 67 -9.06 2.68 -4.79
N ILE A 68 -9.52 1.95 -3.78
CA ILE A 68 -8.96 0.65 -3.43
C ILE A 68 -9.86 -0.45 -3.95
N GLY A 69 -9.25 -1.48 -4.54
CA GLY A 69 -10.00 -2.63 -5.01
C GLY A 69 -9.20 -3.90 -4.88
N ASN A 70 -9.85 -5.04 -5.21
CA ASN A 70 -9.20 -6.36 -5.23
C ASN A 70 -8.42 -6.66 -3.97
N ILE A 71 -9.06 -6.48 -2.82
CA ILE A 71 -8.41 -6.70 -1.54
C ILE A 71 -8.27 -8.20 -1.29
N LYS A 72 -7.04 -8.64 -1.02
CA LYS A 72 -6.75 -10.05 -0.76
C LYS A 72 -5.84 -10.19 0.43
N ILE A 73 -5.94 -11.33 1.11
CA ILE A 73 -5.04 -11.63 2.21
C ILE A 73 -3.79 -12.27 1.62
N LYS A 74 -2.65 -11.69 1.94
CA LYS A 74 -1.37 -12.21 1.50
C LYS A 74 -0.74 -13.08 2.59
N ARG A 75 -0.94 -12.73 3.84
CA ARG A 75 -0.38 -13.45 4.98
C ARG A 75 -1.48 -13.72 5.98
N MET A 76 -1.81 -14.98 6.15
CA MET A 76 -2.91 -15.39 7.00
C MET A 76 -2.46 -15.67 8.42
N VAL A 77 -3.31 -15.42 9.39
CA VAL A 77 -3.05 -15.73 10.79
C VAL A 77 -4.27 -16.39 11.39
N ASP A 78 -5.43 -15.75 11.26
CA ASP A 78 -6.66 -16.17 11.91
C ASP A 78 -7.84 -15.52 11.18
N PRO A 79 -8.92 -16.27 10.95
CA PRO A 79 -10.04 -15.73 10.18
C PRO A 79 -10.62 -14.43 10.71
N ASP A 80 -10.71 -14.29 12.03
CA ASP A 80 -11.27 -13.06 12.61
C ASP A 80 -10.33 -11.88 12.40
N LEU A 81 -9.03 -12.10 12.58
CA LEU A 81 -8.05 -11.05 12.34
C LEU A 81 -8.04 -10.64 10.87
N GLU A 82 -8.18 -11.62 9.99
CA GLU A 82 -8.19 -11.33 8.56
C GLU A 82 -9.41 -10.54 8.16
N ALA A 83 -10.56 -10.86 8.75
CA ALA A 83 -11.79 -10.11 8.46
C ALA A 83 -11.64 -8.66 8.88
N GLU A 84 -11.02 -8.42 10.02
CA GLU A 84 -10.80 -7.05 10.48
C GLU A 84 -9.82 -6.32 9.58
N ALA A 85 -8.77 -7.01 9.13
CA ALA A 85 -7.79 -6.41 8.22
C ALA A 85 -8.47 -5.97 6.92
N ILE A 86 -9.37 -6.79 6.40
CA ILE A 86 -10.09 -6.45 5.19
C ILE A 86 -11.03 -5.28 5.44
N ARG A 87 -11.71 -5.27 6.58
CA ARG A 87 -12.59 -4.16 6.92
C ARG A 87 -11.80 -2.84 6.97
N LEU A 88 -10.63 -2.87 7.59
CA LEU A 88 -9.78 -1.68 7.65
C LEU A 88 -9.39 -1.19 6.26
N ALA A 89 -8.95 -2.12 5.42
CA ALA A 89 -8.54 -1.74 4.07
C ALA A 89 -9.71 -1.09 3.31
N LYS A 90 -10.90 -1.65 3.45
CA LYS A 90 -12.07 -1.11 2.77
C LYS A 90 -12.46 0.26 3.28
N SER A 91 -12.15 0.59 4.52
CA SER A 91 -12.55 1.85 5.12
C SER A 91 -11.59 2.99 4.85
N MET A 92 -10.46 2.71 4.24
CA MET A 92 -9.44 3.72 4.01
C MET A 92 -9.90 4.79 3.04
N PRO A 93 -9.39 6.02 3.20
CA PRO A 93 -9.64 7.06 2.21
C PRO A 93 -8.91 6.73 0.92
N ARG A 94 -9.19 7.48 -0.12
CA ARG A 94 -8.47 7.30 -1.39
C ARG A 94 -6.99 7.55 -1.17
N TRP A 95 -6.19 6.71 -1.80
CA TRP A 95 -4.75 6.88 -1.79
C TRP A 95 -4.34 7.84 -2.90
N THR A 96 -3.15 8.39 -2.78
CA THR A 96 -2.52 9.08 -3.89
C THR A 96 -2.08 7.97 -4.85
N PRO A 97 -2.60 7.95 -6.07
CA PRO A 97 -2.27 6.85 -6.99
C PRO A 97 -0.83 6.90 -7.44
N ALA A 98 -0.34 5.77 -7.94
CA ALA A 98 0.96 5.73 -8.55
C ALA A 98 0.96 6.63 -9.78
N ASP A 99 2.13 7.15 -10.11
CA ASP A 99 2.25 8.13 -11.18
C ASP A 99 3.34 7.70 -12.13
N ASP A 100 3.03 7.73 -13.41
CA ASP A 100 3.98 7.36 -14.45
C ASP A 100 4.22 8.59 -15.32
N GLY A 101 5.17 9.42 -14.91
CA GLY A 101 5.54 10.58 -15.69
C GLY A 101 4.47 11.65 -15.76
N GLY A 102 3.69 11.84 -14.68
CA GLY A 102 2.67 12.86 -14.63
C GLY A 102 1.27 12.32 -14.86
N SER A 103 1.13 11.01 -15.11
CA SER A 103 -0.17 10.39 -15.34
C SER A 103 -0.44 9.39 -14.24
N PRO A 104 -1.58 9.47 -13.57
CA PRO A 104 -1.90 8.46 -12.55
C PRO A 104 -2.18 7.11 -13.19
N VAL A 105 -1.66 6.07 -12.55
CA VAL A 105 -1.82 4.71 -13.06
C VAL A 105 -2.19 3.77 -11.94
N GLU A 106 -2.77 2.66 -12.32
CA GLU A 106 -3.12 1.61 -11.37
C GLU A 106 -1.86 0.92 -10.88
N SER A 107 -1.87 0.49 -9.61
CA SER A 107 -0.73 -0.21 -9.03
C SER A 107 -1.20 -1.11 -7.91
N THR A 108 -0.27 -1.92 -7.39
CA THR A 108 -0.54 -2.82 -6.28
C THR A 108 0.15 -2.30 -5.04
N ALA A 109 -0.55 -2.38 -3.91
CA ALA A 109 0.00 -1.95 -2.64
C ALA A 109 -0.16 -3.06 -1.61
N GLU A 110 0.67 -3.05 -0.58
CA GLU A 110 0.61 -4.01 0.49
C GLU A 110 0.59 -3.30 1.82
N MET A 111 -0.05 -3.94 2.79
CA MET A 111 -0.18 -3.36 4.12
C MET A 111 -0.10 -4.49 5.13
N GLU A 112 0.61 -4.25 6.21
CA GLU A 112 0.68 -5.20 7.31
C GLU A 112 -0.02 -4.62 8.51
N ILE A 113 -0.88 -5.44 9.12
CA ILE A 113 -1.62 -5.02 10.30
C ILE A 113 -1.23 -5.93 11.44
N SER A 114 -0.66 -5.34 12.46
CA SER A 114 -0.13 -6.07 13.61
C SER A 114 -1.17 -6.09 14.71
N PHE A 115 -1.54 -7.30 15.13
CA PHE A 115 -2.49 -7.49 16.23
C PHE A 115 -1.72 -7.98 17.44
N SER A 116 -1.68 -7.16 18.47
CA SER A 116 -0.95 -7.48 19.68
C SER A 116 -1.79 -7.13 20.90
N LEU A 117 -1.78 -8.01 21.88
CA LEU A 117 -2.55 -7.79 23.10
C LEU A 117 -1.71 -7.17 24.22
N GLU A 118 -0.47 -6.86 23.93
CA GLU A 118 0.37 -6.19 24.90
C GLU A 118 -0.06 -4.76 25.11
N GLU A 119 0.18 -4.29 26.33
CA GLU A 119 -0.17 -2.92 26.68
C GLU A 119 0.93 -1.93 26.49
#